data_30ad17491c2e764ceaf69980d3326955
#
_entry.id   30ad17491c2e764ceaf69980d3326955
#
_cell.length_a   1.000
_cell.length_b   1.000
_cell.length_c   1.000
_cell.angle_alpha   90.00
_cell.angle_beta   90.00
_cell.angle_gamma   90.00
#
_symmetry.space_group_name_H-M   'P 1'
#
loop_
_entity.id
_entity.type
_entity.pdbx_description
1 polymer ?
#
loop_
_entity_poly.entity_id
_entity_poly.type
_entity_poly.pdbx_seq_one_letter_code
_entity_poly.pdbx_strand_id
1 'polypeptide(L)'
;KHYEQAGANIVVYTGGTGLSNRDVTPEALAPLLDRNIPGMEEAIRSYGQERTPYSMLSRSIVGVINETLVLGLPGSTNGAKESMDAIFPAALHVFQILRGGGH
;
A
#
# COMPACT_ATOMS: atom_id res chain seq x y z
N LYS A 1 1.68 11.31 -2.85
CA LYS A 1 2.00 12.14 -1.69
C LYS A 1 3.14 11.53 -0.90
N HIS A 2 3.93 12.41 -0.33
CA HIS A 2 5.09 12.01 0.46
C HIS A 2 4.93 12.57 1.88
N TYR A 3 5.12 11.69 2.86
CA TYR A 3 5.03 12.08 4.27
C TYR A 3 6.28 11.66 5.00
N GLU A 4 6.82 12.54 5.83
CA GLU A 4 7.93 12.24 6.72
C GLU A 4 7.50 12.54 8.15
N GLN A 5 7.81 11.62 9.06
CA GLN A 5 7.50 11.80 10.47
C GLN A 5 8.40 10.90 11.31
N ALA A 6 9.11 11.50 12.24
CA ALA A 6 9.95 10.76 13.19
C ALA A 6 10.94 9.81 12.49
N GLY A 7 11.52 10.24 11.37
CA GLY A 7 12.46 9.44 10.61
C GLY A 7 11.81 8.39 9.72
N ALA A 8 10.48 8.37 9.66
CA ALA A 8 9.73 7.44 8.83
C ALA A 8 9.23 8.15 7.59
N ASN A 9 9.31 7.50 6.44
CA ASN A 9 8.82 8.04 5.18
C ASN A 9 7.74 7.13 4.64
N ILE A 10 6.62 7.74 4.22
CA ILE A 10 5.54 7.03 3.56
C ILE A 10 5.26 7.75 2.24
N VAL A 11 5.27 6.99 1.15
CA VAL A 11 4.93 7.51 -0.18
C VAL A 11 3.65 6.81 -0.62
N VAL A 12 2.64 7.59 -0.96
CA VAL A 12 1.35 7.05 -1.38
C VAL A 12 1.08 7.49 -2.82
N TYR A 13 0.87 6.50 -3.67
CA TYR A 13 0.41 6.71 -5.04
C TYR A 13 -1.05 6.25 -5.11
N THR A 14 -1.93 7.07 -5.65
CA THR A 14 -3.34 6.70 -5.81
C THR A 14 -3.66 6.62 -7.29
N GLY A 15 -4.39 5.57 -7.68
CA GLY A 15 -4.81 5.35 -9.05
C GLY A 15 -3.92 4.35 -9.77
N GLY A 16 -4.38 3.93 -10.93
CA GLY A 16 -3.62 3.03 -11.81
C GLY A 16 -3.53 1.59 -11.30
N THR A 17 -4.42 1.17 -10.40
CA THR A 17 -4.37 -0.19 -9.84
C THR A 17 -5.47 -1.10 -10.37
N GLY A 18 -6.21 -0.69 -11.39
CA GLY A 18 -7.24 -1.52 -12.00
C GLY A 18 -6.68 -2.45 -13.08
N LEU A 19 -7.56 -2.89 -13.96
CA LEU A 19 -7.22 -3.89 -14.97
C LEU A 19 -7.13 -3.32 -16.39
N SER A 20 -7.39 -2.03 -16.59
CA SER A 20 -7.29 -1.46 -17.94
C SER A 20 -5.84 -1.30 -18.35
N ASN A 21 -5.63 -1.10 -19.65
CA ASN A 21 -4.27 -0.91 -20.17
C ASN A 21 -3.59 0.35 -19.64
N ARG A 22 -4.36 1.27 -19.06
CA ARG A 22 -3.81 2.49 -18.46
C ARG A 22 -3.41 2.29 -17.01
N ASP A 23 -3.83 1.18 -16.39
CA ASP A 23 -3.59 0.92 -14.99
C ASP A 23 -2.26 0.21 -14.84
N VAL A 24 -1.19 0.98 -14.68
CA VAL A 24 0.17 0.46 -14.67
C VAL A 24 0.92 0.74 -13.38
N THR A 25 0.22 1.20 -12.34
CA THR A 25 0.89 1.53 -11.07
C THR A 25 1.65 0.33 -10.48
N PRO A 26 1.06 -0.88 -10.39
CA PRO A 26 1.83 -2.00 -9.83
C PRO A 26 3.06 -2.33 -10.69
N GLU A 27 2.92 -2.28 -12.03
CA GLU A 27 4.02 -2.57 -12.92
C GLU A 27 5.15 -1.54 -12.80
N ALA A 28 4.79 -0.28 -12.52
CA ALA A 28 5.78 0.78 -12.36
C ALA A 28 6.49 0.71 -11.01
N LEU A 29 5.76 0.34 -9.95
CA LEU A 29 6.30 0.35 -8.59
C LEU A 29 7.04 -0.94 -8.24
N ALA A 30 6.53 -2.10 -8.67
CA ALA A 30 7.09 -3.38 -8.25
C ALA A 30 8.60 -3.49 -8.45
N PRO A 31 9.16 -3.08 -9.61
CA PRO A 31 10.61 -3.19 -9.81
C PRO A 31 11.42 -2.30 -8.90
N LEU A 32 10.82 -1.28 -8.32
CA LEU A 32 11.51 -0.32 -7.46
C LEU A 32 11.55 -0.76 -6.00
N LEU A 33 10.68 -1.69 -5.62
CA LEU A 33 10.59 -2.11 -4.22
C LEU A 33 11.73 -3.06 -3.88
N ASP A 34 12.35 -2.84 -2.72
CA ASP A 34 13.32 -3.78 -2.18
C ASP A 34 12.62 -5.03 -1.66
N ARG A 35 11.46 -4.84 -1.04
CA ARG A 35 10.65 -5.93 -0.54
C ARG A 35 9.18 -5.60 -0.73
N ASN A 36 8.41 -6.58 -1.13
CA ASN A 36 6.95 -6.48 -1.23
C ASN A 36 6.35 -6.96 0.08
N ILE A 37 5.23 -6.36 0.48
CA ILE A 37 4.51 -6.76 1.70
C ILE A 37 3.14 -7.30 1.29
N PRO A 38 3.08 -8.54 0.81
CA PRO A 38 1.82 -9.08 0.28
C PRO A 38 0.73 -9.21 1.34
N GLY A 39 1.09 -9.38 2.61
CA GLY A 39 0.08 -9.44 3.66
C GLY A 39 -0.71 -8.15 3.80
N MET A 40 -0.08 -7.00 3.60
CA MET A 40 -0.78 -5.72 3.62
C MET A 40 -1.67 -5.57 2.41
N GLU A 41 -1.23 -6.04 1.24
CA GLU A 41 -2.05 -6.03 0.04
C GLU A 41 -3.30 -6.89 0.22
N GLU A 42 -3.14 -8.05 0.85
CA GLU A 42 -4.26 -8.93 1.15
C GLU A 42 -5.22 -8.30 2.13
N ALA A 43 -4.71 -7.65 3.17
CA ALA A 43 -5.53 -6.97 4.16
C ALA A 43 -6.38 -5.87 3.52
N ILE A 44 -5.79 -5.11 2.61
CA ILE A 44 -6.49 -4.06 1.89
C ILE A 44 -7.65 -4.66 1.08
N ARG A 45 -7.40 -5.73 0.33
CA ARG A 45 -8.43 -6.34 -0.50
C ARG A 45 -9.52 -7.00 0.34
N SER A 46 -9.12 -7.67 1.42
CA SER A 46 -10.06 -8.33 2.32
C SER A 46 -10.99 -7.33 2.98
N TYR A 47 -10.43 -6.25 3.50
CA TYR A 47 -11.20 -5.19 4.14
C TYR A 47 -12.16 -4.55 3.14
N GLY A 48 -11.68 -4.28 1.91
CA GLY A 48 -12.51 -3.72 0.87
C GLY A 48 -13.59 -4.68 0.41
N GLN A 49 -13.31 -5.97 0.40
CA GLN A 49 -14.27 -6.98 -0.07
C GLN A 49 -15.53 -7.03 0.78
N GLU A 50 -15.41 -6.66 2.04
CA GLU A 50 -16.58 -6.55 2.93
C GLU A 50 -17.50 -5.41 2.53
N ARG A 51 -17.00 -4.46 1.75
CA ARG A 51 -17.73 -3.26 1.34
C ARG A 51 -18.16 -3.28 -0.12
N THR A 52 -17.37 -3.91 -0.97
CA THR A 52 -17.68 -4.03 -2.38
C THR A 52 -17.07 -5.31 -2.96
N PRO A 53 -17.85 -6.07 -3.75
CA PRO A 53 -17.30 -7.28 -4.36
C PRO A 53 -16.22 -7.01 -5.41
N TYR A 54 -16.05 -5.75 -5.82
CA TYR A 54 -15.08 -5.40 -6.84
C TYR A 54 -13.68 -5.17 -6.28
N SER A 55 -13.53 -5.19 -4.95
CA SER A 55 -12.23 -4.98 -4.32
C SER A 55 -11.21 -6.02 -4.78
N MET A 56 -11.63 -7.23 -5.05
CA MET A 56 -10.72 -8.28 -5.51
C MET A 56 -10.07 -7.97 -6.86
N LEU A 57 -10.63 -7.01 -7.61
CA LEU A 57 -10.07 -6.62 -8.90
C LEU A 57 -9.02 -5.53 -8.78
N SER A 58 -8.82 -4.98 -7.58
CA SER A 58 -7.81 -3.97 -7.35
C SER A 58 -6.44 -4.63 -7.20
N ARG A 59 -5.45 -4.06 -7.86
CA ARG A 59 -4.08 -4.55 -7.82
C ARG A 59 -3.20 -3.63 -6.98
N SER A 60 -3.71 -3.22 -5.80
CA SER A 60 -2.94 -2.42 -4.86
C SER A 60 -1.61 -3.11 -4.56
N ILE A 61 -0.57 -2.29 -4.41
CA ILE A 61 0.76 -2.81 -4.13
C ILE A 61 1.33 -2.11 -2.91
N VAL A 62 1.99 -2.87 -2.06
CA VAL A 62 2.61 -2.34 -0.84
C VAL A 62 3.99 -2.95 -0.70
N GLY A 63 4.97 -2.10 -0.39
CA GLY A 63 6.32 -2.57 -0.18
C GLY A 63 7.19 -1.51 0.44
N VAL A 64 8.49 -1.79 0.51
CA VAL A 64 9.46 -0.85 1.06
C VAL A 64 10.60 -0.63 0.08
N ILE A 65 11.11 0.61 0.08
CA ILE A 65 12.36 0.98 -0.58
C ILE A 65 13.21 1.59 0.51
N ASN A 66 14.31 0.94 0.87
CA ASN A 66 15.13 1.33 2.01
C ASN A 66 14.24 1.39 3.27
N GLU A 67 14.06 2.57 3.85
CA GLU A 67 13.22 2.74 5.04
C GLU A 67 11.91 3.47 4.72
N THR A 68 11.53 3.49 3.45
CA THR A 68 10.32 4.16 2.99
C THR A 68 9.24 3.11 2.71
N LEU A 69 8.08 3.30 3.31
CA LEU A 69 6.90 2.48 3.00
C LEU A 69 6.21 3.06 1.77
N VAL A 70 5.99 2.23 0.77
CA VAL A 70 5.41 2.65 -0.50
C VAL A 70 4.06 1.97 -0.69
N LEU A 71 3.03 2.77 -0.94
CA LEU A 71 1.67 2.30 -1.10
C LEU A 71 1.14 2.71 -2.47
N GLY A 72 0.71 1.76 -3.27
CA GLY A 72 -0.02 2.02 -4.51
C GLY A 72 -1.48 1.64 -4.30
N LEU A 73 -2.36 2.62 -4.17
CA LEU A 73 -3.73 2.43 -3.73
C LEU A 73 -4.74 2.81 -4.82
N PRO A 74 -6.02 2.36 -4.69
CA PRO A 74 -7.04 2.73 -5.66
C PRO A 74 -7.20 4.24 -5.79
N GLY A 75 -7.62 4.67 -6.98
CA GLY A 75 -7.78 6.09 -7.27
C GLY A 75 -9.03 6.71 -6.67
N SER A 76 -10.04 5.91 -6.33
CA SER A 76 -11.26 6.46 -5.73
C SER A 76 -11.00 6.91 -4.30
N THR A 77 -11.68 7.98 -3.89
CA THR A 77 -11.53 8.50 -2.53
C THR A 77 -11.87 7.46 -1.48
N ASN A 78 -13.00 6.75 -1.67
CA ASN A 78 -13.41 5.73 -0.72
C ASN A 78 -12.44 4.55 -0.71
N GLY A 79 -11.98 4.11 -1.87
CA GLY A 79 -11.04 3.00 -1.94
C GLY A 79 -9.72 3.31 -1.26
N ALA A 80 -9.20 4.51 -1.47
CA ALA A 80 -7.95 4.92 -0.85
C ALA A 80 -8.11 5.02 0.67
N LYS A 81 -9.22 5.61 1.14
CA LYS A 81 -9.49 5.73 2.57
C LYS A 81 -9.64 4.36 3.23
N GLU A 82 -10.40 3.47 2.62
CA GLU A 82 -10.58 2.11 3.14
C GLU A 82 -9.26 1.36 3.19
N SER A 83 -8.42 1.55 2.18
CA SER A 83 -7.10 0.93 2.16
C SER A 83 -6.25 1.38 3.35
N MET A 84 -6.25 2.69 3.62
CA MET A 84 -5.51 3.23 4.76
C MET A 84 -6.09 2.69 6.08
N ASP A 85 -7.42 2.65 6.20
CA ASP A 85 -8.07 2.11 7.40
C ASP A 85 -7.71 0.64 7.62
N ALA A 86 -7.55 -0.12 6.54
CA ALA A 86 -7.24 -1.54 6.62
C ALA A 86 -5.86 -1.81 7.22
N ILE A 87 -4.88 -0.94 6.96
CA ILE A 87 -3.48 -1.22 7.29
C ILE A 87 -2.97 -0.39 8.47
N PHE A 88 -3.58 0.74 8.80
CA PHE A 88 -3.16 1.51 9.96
C PHE A 88 -3.99 1.13 11.18
N PRO A 89 -3.41 1.13 12.37
CA PRO A 89 -2.05 1.58 12.71
C PRO A 89 -0.97 0.50 12.53
N ALA A 90 -1.30 -0.72 12.10
CA ALA A 90 -0.32 -1.80 12.02
C ALA A 90 0.86 -1.44 11.12
N ALA A 91 0.62 -0.63 10.08
CA ALA A 91 1.67 -0.21 9.16
C ALA A 91 2.79 0.55 9.86
N LEU A 92 2.50 1.20 11.00
CA LEU A 92 3.52 1.93 11.74
C LEU A 92 4.57 0.99 12.34
N HIS A 93 4.21 -0.27 12.55
CA HIS A 93 5.15 -1.26 13.07
C HIS A 93 6.26 -1.56 12.06
N VAL A 94 5.99 -1.35 10.77
CA VAL A 94 7.01 -1.53 9.72
C VAL A 94 8.26 -0.74 10.04
N PHE A 95 8.09 0.49 10.53
CA PHE A 95 9.23 1.35 10.79
C PHE A 95 10.07 0.87 11.97
N GLN A 96 9.47 0.23 12.95
CA GLN A 96 10.22 -0.40 14.04
C GLN A 96 11.08 -1.53 13.49
N ILE A 97 10.52 -2.34 12.62
CA ILE A 97 11.26 -3.45 12.01
C ILE A 97 12.41 -2.92 11.15
N LEU A 98 12.15 -1.89 10.35
CA LEU A 98 13.16 -1.31 9.46
C LEU A 98 14.33 -0.70 10.23
N ARG A 99 14.08 -0.23 11.46
CA ARG A 99 15.14 0.32 12.31
C ARG A 99 15.86 -0.74 13.11
N GLY A 100 15.63 -2.03 12.80
CA GLY A 100 16.29 -3.12 13.49
C GLY A 100 15.61 -3.55 14.77
N GLY A 101 14.45 -2.97 15.11
CA GLY A 101 13.66 -3.41 16.25
C GLY A 101 12.96 -4.72 15.95
N GLY A 102 12.96 -5.65 16.90
CA GLY A 102 12.26 -6.91 16.75
C GLY A 102 10.75 -6.72 16.84
N HIS A 103 10.02 -7.79 16.59
CA HIS A 103 8.58 -7.79 16.74
C HIS A 103 8.06 -9.00 17.49
#